data_bae1b85cfc505eb759342d168aee5833
#
_entry.id   bae1b85cfc505eb759342d168aee5833
#
_cell.length_a   1.000
_cell.length_b   1.000
_cell.length_c   1.000
_cell.angle_alpha   90.00
_cell.angle_beta   90.00
_cell.angle_gamma   90.00
#
_symmetry.space_group_name_H-M   'P 1'
#
loop_
_entity.id
_entity.type
_entity.pdbx_description
1 polymer ?
#
loop_
_entity_poly.entity_id
_entity_poly.type
_entity_poly.pdbx_seq_one_letter_code
_entity_poly.pdbx_strand_id
1 'polypeptide(L)'
;MSIPSSLTREELFEIARGVSQREGWDFSQVRDARDPVPWEYEDVVRRYLRPGDRVLDCGTGGGERFLALRDAYARGLGVDPDPTMLATARAQAAALDATHVTFARGRAEALPAADGSMDVVLNRHANVDVAETLRVLRPGGLFITQQVGWNNLSAICTIIGCGPGGAYAWDAQETIHRLADAFRGQGGVVLAVAEYDVPYHFLDVASLLFLLMGVGLPEDFDLDTHWRQVLEIIQRDATPHGIRSNEHRELLIVRKV
;
A
#
# COMPACT_ATOMS: atom_id res chain seq x y z
N MET A 1 -22.62 15.60 -3.78
CA MET A 1 -23.46 15.92 -2.59
C MET A 1 -22.52 16.49 -1.53
N SER A 2 -22.94 17.55 -0.83
CA SER A 2 -22.11 18.06 0.28
C SER A 2 -22.15 17.06 1.44
N ILE A 3 -21.00 16.84 2.08
CA ILE A 3 -20.92 16.02 3.28
C ILE A 3 -21.69 16.75 4.39
N PRO A 4 -22.60 16.08 5.10
CA PRO A 4 -23.28 16.69 6.24
C PRO A 4 -22.24 17.09 7.29
N SER A 5 -22.31 18.32 7.78
CA SER A 5 -21.42 18.79 8.86
C SER A 5 -21.75 18.17 10.24
N SER A 6 -22.86 17.46 10.34
CA SER A 6 -23.23 16.68 11.52
C SER A 6 -24.04 15.46 11.09
N LEU A 7 -23.61 14.30 11.54
CA LEU A 7 -24.32 13.03 11.41
C LEU A 7 -24.66 12.50 12.80
N THR A 8 -25.81 11.88 12.94
CA THR A 8 -26.13 11.10 14.12
C THR A 8 -25.46 9.71 14.06
N ARG A 9 -25.42 9.02 15.19
CA ARG A 9 -24.94 7.64 15.23
C ARG A 9 -25.76 6.74 14.29
N GLU A 10 -27.07 6.88 14.31
CA GLU A 10 -28.01 6.09 13.50
C GLU A 10 -27.76 6.26 12.00
N GLU A 11 -27.57 7.51 11.54
CA GLU A 11 -27.26 7.83 10.13
C GLU A 11 -25.90 7.28 9.72
N LEU A 12 -24.88 7.35 10.61
CA LEU A 12 -23.56 6.74 10.34
C LEU A 12 -23.67 5.23 10.14
N PHE A 13 -24.41 4.53 11.00
CA PHE A 13 -24.61 3.10 10.89
C PHE A 13 -25.49 2.70 9.69
N GLU A 14 -26.40 3.56 9.28
CA GLU A 14 -27.16 3.35 8.03
C GLU A 14 -26.25 3.39 6.80
N ILE A 15 -25.34 4.38 6.75
CA ILE A 15 -24.34 4.46 5.68
C ILE A 15 -23.44 3.21 5.71
N ALA A 16 -22.96 2.82 6.90
CA ALA A 16 -22.07 1.66 7.06
C ALA A 16 -22.68 0.34 6.56
N ARG A 17 -23.99 0.15 6.73
CA ARG A 17 -24.71 -1.03 6.20
C ARG A 17 -24.66 -1.13 4.68
N GLY A 18 -24.51 0.00 4.00
CA GLY A 18 -24.37 0.08 2.53
C GLY A 18 -22.93 -0.09 2.04
N VAL A 19 -21.94 -0.12 2.94
CA VAL A 19 -20.52 -0.27 2.57
C VAL A 19 -20.24 -1.75 2.32
N SER A 20 -19.76 -2.07 1.11
CA SER A 20 -19.36 -3.44 0.74
C SER A 20 -18.08 -3.86 1.45
N GLN A 21 -17.87 -5.16 1.54
CA GLN A 21 -16.57 -5.69 1.97
C GLN A 21 -15.54 -5.55 0.85
N ARG A 22 -14.29 -5.30 1.22
CA ARG A 22 -13.17 -5.22 0.29
C ARG A 22 -12.79 -6.62 -0.24
N GLU A 23 -12.55 -6.72 -1.53
CA GLU A 23 -11.99 -7.91 -2.16
C GLU A 23 -10.49 -7.69 -2.44
N GLY A 24 -9.63 -8.56 -1.92
CA GLY A 24 -8.19 -8.37 -2.05
C GLY A 24 -7.72 -7.03 -1.45
N TRP A 25 -6.84 -6.31 -2.15
CA TRP A 25 -6.44 -4.93 -1.85
C TRP A 25 -7.03 -3.94 -2.86
N ASP A 26 -8.25 -4.22 -3.35
CA ASP A 26 -8.96 -3.33 -4.25
C ASP A 26 -9.67 -2.21 -3.47
N PHE A 27 -9.24 -0.98 -3.67
CA PHE A 27 -9.81 0.25 -3.14
C PHE A 27 -10.51 1.09 -4.22
N SER A 28 -10.81 0.53 -5.38
CA SER A 28 -11.47 1.25 -6.49
C SER A 28 -12.85 1.82 -6.13
N GLN A 29 -13.47 1.32 -5.07
CA GLN A 29 -14.75 1.84 -4.56
C GLN A 29 -14.59 3.12 -3.73
N VAL A 30 -13.38 3.46 -3.29
CA VAL A 30 -13.13 4.73 -2.60
C VAL A 30 -13.28 5.86 -3.61
N ARG A 31 -14.23 6.74 -3.34
CA ARG A 31 -14.39 7.98 -4.09
C ARG A 31 -13.56 9.04 -3.41
N ASP A 32 -12.53 9.46 -4.08
CA ASP A 32 -11.55 10.41 -3.56
C ASP A 32 -11.22 11.51 -4.55
N ALA A 33 -10.58 12.55 -4.04
CA ALA A 33 -9.89 13.57 -4.82
C ALA A 33 -8.53 13.81 -4.17
N ARG A 34 -7.48 13.77 -4.98
CA ARG A 34 -6.10 13.96 -4.57
C ARG A 34 -5.46 15.05 -5.41
N ASP A 35 -4.66 15.90 -4.78
CA ASP A 35 -3.82 16.82 -5.50
C ASP A 35 -2.79 16.08 -6.38
N PRO A 36 -2.30 16.70 -7.47
CA PRO A 36 -1.29 16.09 -8.32
C PRO A 36 -0.06 15.63 -7.53
N VAL A 37 0.38 14.41 -7.78
CA VAL A 37 1.55 13.80 -7.14
C VAL A 37 2.77 13.81 -8.08
N PRO A 38 3.98 13.83 -7.52
CA PRO A 38 5.21 13.86 -8.35
C PRO A 38 5.46 12.52 -9.07
N TRP A 39 4.85 11.42 -8.64
CA TRP A 39 4.91 10.11 -9.31
C TRP A 39 3.71 9.25 -9.00
N GLU A 40 3.37 8.37 -9.93
CA GLU A 40 2.57 7.16 -9.69
C GLU A 40 3.53 5.95 -9.62
N TYR A 41 3.26 5.02 -8.69
CA TYR A 41 4.16 3.88 -8.44
C TYR A 41 4.38 3.03 -9.70
N GLU A 42 3.31 2.69 -10.39
CA GLU A 42 3.38 1.88 -11.61
C GLU A 42 4.19 2.56 -12.71
N ASP A 43 4.08 3.88 -12.84
CA ASP A 43 4.85 4.65 -13.83
C ASP A 43 6.35 4.66 -13.48
N VAL A 44 6.68 4.76 -12.18
CA VAL A 44 8.06 4.63 -11.73
C VAL A 44 8.59 3.25 -12.07
N VAL A 45 7.88 2.19 -11.68
CA VAL A 45 8.29 0.80 -11.92
C VAL A 45 8.51 0.53 -13.42
N ARG A 46 7.57 0.95 -14.28
CA ARG A 46 7.68 0.77 -15.75
C ARG A 46 8.93 1.39 -16.36
N ARG A 47 9.48 2.47 -15.78
CA ARG A 47 10.74 3.09 -16.27
C ARG A 47 11.98 2.21 -16.06
N TYR A 48 11.91 1.28 -15.10
CA TYR A 48 13.02 0.40 -14.72
C TYR A 48 12.87 -1.02 -15.24
N LEU A 49 11.64 -1.47 -15.54
CA LEU A 49 11.39 -2.80 -16.08
C LEU A 49 11.83 -2.94 -17.52
N ARG A 50 12.29 -4.15 -17.87
CA ARG A 50 12.65 -4.55 -19.23
C ARG A 50 11.87 -5.79 -19.64
N PRO A 51 11.53 -5.97 -20.91
CA PRO A 51 10.74 -7.11 -21.38
C PRO A 51 11.34 -8.51 -21.07
N GLY A 52 12.64 -8.57 -20.80
CA GLY A 52 13.35 -9.83 -20.45
C GLY A 52 13.44 -10.11 -18.96
N ASP A 53 12.98 -9.21 -18.09
CA ASP A 53 13.19 -9.30 -16.64
C ASP A 53 12.38 -10.42 -16.00
N ARG A 54 12.96 -10.98 -14.94
CA ARG A 54 12.32 -11.83 -13.94
C ARG A 54 12.03 -10.98 -12.72
N VAL A 55 10.76 -10.79 -12.42
CA VAL A 55 10.29 -9.84 -11.40
C VAL A 55 9.64 -10.60 -10.26
N LEU A 56 10.02 -10.29 -9.03
CA LEU A 56 9.36 -10.74 -7.82
C LEU A 56 8.61 -9.56 -7.20
N ASP A 57 7.34 -9.75 -6.83
CA ASP A 57 6.53 -8.79 -6.08
C ASP A 57 6.29 -9.31 -4.66
N CYS A 58 6.92 -8.70 -3.68
CA CYS A 58 6.83 -9.07 -2.27
C CYS A 58 5.69 -8.32 -1.59
N GLY A 59 4.71 -9.06 -1.06
CA GLY A 59 3.45 -8.51 -0.56
C GLY A 59 2.48 -8.23 -1.70
N THR A 60 2.34 -9.20 -2.62
CA THR A 60 1.55 -9.03 -3.85
C THR A 60 0.04 -8.87 -3.61
N GLY A 61 -0.45 -9.25 -2.42
CA GLY A 61 -1.88 -9.24 -2.11
C GLY A 61 -2.69 -10.02 -3.13
N GLY A 62 -3.80 -9.44 -3.60
CA GLY A 62 -4.65 -10.00 -4.67
C GLY A 62 -4.04 -9.92 -6.07
N GLY A 63 -2.82 -9.37 -6.22
CA GLY A 63 -2.10 -9.32 -7.49
C GLY A 63 -2.46 -8.15 -8.39
N GLU A 64 -3.38 -7.27 -8.00
CA GLU A 64 -3.97 -6.22 -8.86
C GLU A 64 -2.87 -5.34 -9.49
N ARG A 65 -1.97 -4.81 -8.66
CA ARG A 65 -0.89 -3.91 -9.10
C ARG A 65 0.19 -4.65 -9.88
N PHE A 66 0.55 -5.86 -9.44
CA PHE A 66 1.55 -6.67 -10.11
C PHE A 66 1.09 -7.11 -11.51
N LEU A 67 -0.17 -7.55 -11.62
CA LEU A 67 -0.75 -7.94 -12.90
C LEU A 67 -0.97 -6.75 -13.85
N ALA A 68 -1.14 -5.54 -13.34
CA ALA A 68 -1.19 -4.33 -14.16
C ALA A 68 0.15 -4.06 -14.90
N LEU A 69 1.26 -4.62 -14.40
CA LEU A 69 2.60 -4.49 -14.98
C LEU A 69 3.00 -5.69 -15.86
N ARG A 70 2.14 -6.71 -16.04
CA ARG A 70 2.47 -8.00 -16.67
C ARG A 70 3.03 -7.91 -18.09
N ASP A 71 2.73 -6.85 -18.80
CA ASP A 71 3.23 -6.60 -20.16
C ASP A 71 4.66 -6.06 -20.20
N ALA A 72 5.24 -5.69 -19.05
CA ALA A 72 6.54 -5.03 -18.94
C ALA A 72 7.71 -5.98 -18.60
N TYR A 73 7.44 -7.26 -18.32
CA TYR A 73 8.46 -8.24 -17.91
C TYR A 73 8.21 -9.64 -18.52
N ALA A 74 9.25 -10.50 -18.53
CA ALA A 74 9.15 -11.83 -19.10
C ALA A 74 8.51 -12.86 -18.15
N ARG A 75 8.80 -12.78 -16.85
CA ARG A 75 8.30 -13.72 -15.82
C ARG A 75 8.06 -13.00 -14.51
N GLY A 76 6.91 -13.28 -13.90
CA GLY A 76 6.53 -12.74 -12.61
C GLY A 76 6.35 -13.81 -11.53
N LEU A 77 6.78 -13.49 -10.31
CA LEU A 77 6.52 -14.25 -9.09
C LEU A 77 5.92 -13.31 -8.04
N GLY A 78 4.60 -13.38 -7.80
CA GLY A 78 3.96 -12.71 -6.69
C GLY A 78 4.07 -13.54 -5.41
N VAL A 79 4.44 -12.90 -4.30
CA VAL A 79 4.64 -13.56 -3.00
C VAL A 79 3.78 -12.88 -1.94
N ASP A 80 2.99 -13.66 -1.21
CA ASP A 80 2.17 -13.18 -0.10
C ASP A 80 2.05 -14.27 0.99
N PRO A 81 1.98 -13.93 2.28
CA PRO A 81 1.75 -14.90 3.34
C PRO A 81 0.30 -15.42 3.40
N ASP A 82 -0.67 -14.64 2.92
CA ASP A 82 -2.10 -14.96 3.00
C ASP A 82 -2.54 -15.85 1.82
N PRO A 83 -2.98 -17.09 2.07
CA PRO A 83 -3.46 -17.98 1.02
C PRO A 83 -4.73 -17.46 0.34
N THR A 84 -5.55 -16.66 1.00
CA THR A 84 -6.77 -16.07 0.43
C THR A 84 -6.42 -15.03 -0.63
N MET A 85 -5.45 -14.16 -0.32
CA MET A 85 -4.91 -13.19 -1.29
C MET A 85 -4.32 -13.90 -2.51
N LEU A 86 -3.54 -14.96 -2.30
CA LEU A 86 -2.98 -15.74 -3.40
C LEU A 86 -4.04 -16.45 -4.25
N ALA A 87 -5.16 -16.86 -3.66
CA ALA A 87 -6.27 -17.43 -4.44
C ALA A 87 -6.90 -16.37 -5.36
N THR A 88 -7.14 -15.16 -4.84
CA THR A 88 -7.61 -14.00 -5.62
C THR A 88 -6.63 -13.68 -6.74
N ALA A 89 -5.32 -13.58 -6.43
CA ALA A 89 -4.29 -13.26 -7.42
C ALA A 89 -4.23 -14.28 -8.56
N ARG A 90 -4.34 -15.58 -8.26
CA ARG A 90 -4.40 -16.64 -9.27
C ARG A 90 -5.65 -16.55 -10.15
N ALA A 91 -6.80 -16.25 -9.54
CA ALA A 91 -8.05 -16.06 -10.29
C ALA A 91 -7.96 -14.87 -11.24
N GLN A 92 -7.41 -13.76 -10.80
CA GLN A 92 -7.19 -12.57 -11.63
C GLN A 92 -6.18 -12.84 -12.76
N ALA A 93 -5.06 -13.54 -12.47
CA ALA A 93 -4.10 -13.91 -13.51
C ALA A 93 -4.70 -14.81 -14.57
N ALA A 94 -5.55 -15.78 -14.18
CA ALA A 94 -6.26 -16.64 -15.11
C ALA A 94 -7.26 -15.84 -15.97
N ALA A 95 -8.00 -14.90 -15.39
CA ALA A 95 -8.93 -14.04 -16.12
C ALA A 95 -8.23 -13.10 -17.13
N LEU A 96 -6.96 -12.77 -16.88
CA LEU A 96 -6.12 -11.94 -17.76
C LEU A 96 -5.23 -12.74 -18.69
N ASP A 97 -5.32 -14.08 -18.71
CA ASP A 97 -4.44 -14.99 -19.45
C ASP A 97 -2.93 -14.73 -19.19
N ALA A 98 -2.60 -14.33 -17.97
CA ALA A 98 -1.24 -13.96 -17.56
C ALA A 98 -0.43 -15.21 -17.15
N THR A 99 -0.23 -16.15 -18.08
CA THR A 99 0.38 -17.48 -17.84
C THR A 99 1.87 -17.44 -17.44
N HIS A 100 2.55 -16.32 -17.67
CA HIS A 100 3.95 -16.08 -17.29
C HIS A 100 4.08 -15.53 -15.86
N VAL A 101 2.95 -15.27 -15.15
CA VAL A 101 2.93 -14.82 -13.76
C VAL A 101 2.49 -15.97 -12.87
N THR A 102 3.26 -16.22 -11.82
CA THR A 102 3.00 -17.26 -10.82
C THR A 102 2.92 -16.66 -9.42
N PHE A 103 2.28 -17.39 -8.49
CA PHE A 103 2.10 -16.92 -7.12
C PHE A 103 2.50 -18.00 -6.13
N ALA A 104 3.28 -17.63 -5.12
CA ALA A 104 3.77 -18.52 -4.08
C ALA A 104 3.52 -17.94 -2.69
N ARG A 105 3.28 -18.83 -1.72
CA ARG A 105 3.21 -18.42 -0.32
C ARG A 105 4.62 -18.17 0.20
N GLY A 106 4.82 -17.02 0.83
CA GLY A 106 6.10 -16.62 1.43
C GLY A 106 5.97 -15.36 2.24
N ARG A 107 7.06 -14.97 2.89
CA ARG A 107 7.20 -13.73 3.67
C ARG A 107 8.44 -12.99 3.22
N ALA A 108 8.55 -11.71 3.58
CA ALA A 108 9.71 -10.88 3.25
C ALA A 108 11.02 -11.50 3.78
N GLU A 109 10.98 -12.13 4.95
CA GLU A 109 12.12 -12.76 5.62
C GLU A 109 12.52 -14.13 5.03
N ALA A 110 11.70 -14.69 4.11
CA ALA A 110 11.93 -15.98 3.48
C ALA A 110 11.25 -16.03 2.11
N LEU A 111 11.86 -15.39 1.12
CA LEU A 111 11.34 -15.32 -0.24
C LEU A 111 11.56 -16.65 -0.98
N PRO A 112 10.54 -17.23 -1.62
CA PRO A 112 10.62 -18.51 -2.31
C PRO A 112 11.30 -18.39 -3.70
N ALA A 113 12.49 -17.81 -3.71
CA ALA A 113 13.30 -17.60 -4.90
C ALA A 113 14.77 -17.94 -4.60
N ALA A 114 15.48 -18.49 -5.59
CA ALA A 114 16.90 -18.81 -5.45
C ALA A 114 17.75 -17.54 -5.40
N ASP A 115 18.96 -17.67 -4.84
CA ASP A 115 19.94 -16.59 -4.79
C ASP A 115 20.24 -16.05 -6.18
N GLY A 116 20.26 -14.74 -6.34
CA GLY A 116 20.58 -14.05 -7.60
C GLY A 116 19.65 -14.39 -8.76
N SER A 117 18.44 -14.86 -8.49
CA SER A 117 17.52 -15.32 -9.53
C SER A 117 16.60 -14.23 -10.08
N MET A 118 16.51 -13.06 -9.46
CA MET A 118 15.60 -11.99 -9.84
C MET A 118 16.34 -10.78 -10.40
N ASP A 119 15.79 -10.18 -11.45
CA ASP A 119 16.28 -8.94 -12.04
C ASP A 119 15.74 -7.74 -11.26
N VAL A 120 14.47 -7.81 -10.85
CA VAL A 120 13.79 -6.76 -10.09
C VAL A 120 12.99 -7.39 -8.96
N VAL A 121 13.07 -6.79 -7.77
CA VAL A 121 12.15 -7.04 -6.65
C VAL A 121 11.32 -5.80 -6.45
N LEU A 122 10.01 -5.97 -6.50
CA LEU A 122 9.00 -4.96 -6.20
C LEU A 122 8.46 -5.17 -4.79
N ASN A 123 8.07 -4.09 -4.14
CA ASN A 123 7.36 -4.14 -2.88
C ASN A 123 6.50 -2.88 -2.77
N ARG A 124 5.27 -3.03 -2.33
CA ARG A 124 4.38 -1.88 -2.13
C ARG A 124 3.56 -2.06 -0.87
N HIS A 125 3.77 -1.17 0.12
CA HIS A 125 3.04 -1.16 1.39
C HIS A 125 3.12 -2.49 2.16
N ALA A 126 4.25 -3.18 2.05
CA ALA A 126 4.50 -4.46 2.72
C ALA A 126 5.86 -4.45 3.42
N ASN A 127 6.07 -5.41 4.33
CA ASN A 127 7.33 -5.57 5.03
C ASN A 127 8.49 -5.79 4.07
N VAL A 128 9.68 -5.32 4.44
CA VAL A 128 10.92 -5.47 3.68
C VAL A 128 11.97 -6.11 4.57
N ASP A 129 12.52 -7.24 4.14
CA ASP A 129 13.76 -7.78 4.67
C ASP A 129 14.90 -7.47 3.70
N VAL A 130 15.88 -6.70 4.15
CA VAL A 130 16.99 -6.21 3.32
C VAL A 130 17.88 -7.36 2.86
N ALA A 131 18.19 -8.30 3.75
CA ALA A 131 19.09 -9.42 3.45
C ALA A 131 18.46 -10.37 2.42
N GLU A 132 17.18 -10.73 2.61
CA GLU A 132 16.44 -11.57 1.67
C GLU A 132 16.23 -10.89 0.32
N THR A 133 15.88 -9.61 0.32
CA THR A 133 15.74 -8.82 -0.91
C THR A 133 17.06 -8.83 -1.70
N LEU A 134 18.17 -8.56 -1.03
CA LEU A 134 19.50 -8.59 -1.66
C LEU A 134 19.89 -10.02 -2.05
N ARG A 135 19.55 -11.05 -1.28
CA ARG A 135 19.85 -12.45 -1.62
C ARG A 135 19.25 -12.84 -2.96
N VAL A 136 17.95 -12.61 -3.16
CA VAL A 136 17.25 -13.03 -4.38
C VAL A 136 17.59 -12.20 -5.62
N LEU A 137 18.00 -10.94 -5.45
CA LEU A 137 18.46 -10.10 -6.56
C LEU A 137 19.79 -10.59 -7.12
N ARG A 138 19.93 -10.62 -8.45
CA ARG A 138 21.24 -10.78 -9.08
C ARG A 138 22.11 -9.53 -8.90
N PRO A 139 23.44 -9.61 -9.06
CA PRO A 139 24.26 -8.41 -9.17
C PRO A 139 23.74 -7.46 -10.27
N GLY A 140 23.64 -6.17 -9.92
CA GLY A 140 23.04 -5.15 -10.77
C GLY A 140 21.51 -5.14 -10.81
N GLY A 141 20.83 -6.07 -10.13
CA GLY A 141 19.37 -6.10 -10.01
C GLY A 141 18.81 -4.96 -9.15
N LEU A 142 17.54 -4.66 -9.29
CA LEU A 142 16.89 -3.50 -8.67
C LEU A 142 15.86 -3.92 -7.63
N PHE A 143 15.83 -3.21 -6.52
CA PHE A 143 14.71 -3.17 -5.58
C PHE A 143 13.98 -1.84 -5.74
N ILE A 144 12.66 -1.88 -5.87
CA ILE A 144 11.80 -0.69 -6.00
C ILE A 144 10.65 -0.83 -5.01
N THR A 145 10.57 0.07 -4.05
CA THR A 145 9.48 0.06 -3.08
C THR A 145 8.82 1.43 -2.96
N GLN A 146 7.50 1.41 -2.77
CA GLN A 146 6.74 2.53 -2.24
C GLN A 146 6.15 2.12 -0.90
N GLN A 147 6.31 2.96 0.11
CA GLN A 147 5.75 2.76 1.44
C GLN A 147 4.73 3.84 1.79
N VAL A 148 3.88 3.52 2.75
CA VAL A 148 3.01 4.52 3.38
C VAL A 148 3.88 5.32 4.35
N GLY A 149 3.97 6.63 4.13
CA GLY A 149 4.75 7.50 4.99
C GLY A 149 4.09 7.72 6.36
N TRP A 150 4.89 8.03 7.36
CA TRP A 150 4.48 8.19 8.76
C TRP A 150 3.38 9.23 8.99
N ASN A 151 3.26 10.23 8.11
CA ASN A 151 2.26 11.29 8.19
C ASN A 151 0.99 11.00 7.38
N ASN A 152 0.84 9.79 6.83
CA ASN A 152 -0.33 9.43 6.03
C ASN A 152 -1.62 9.46 6.86
N LEU A 153 -2.68 10.08 6.33
CA LEU A 153 -3.96 10.25 7.01
C LEU A 153 -3.83 10.88 8.41
N SER A 154 -2.88 11.80 8.61
CA SER A 154 -2.42 12.27 9.91
C SER A 154 -3.55 12.82 10.81
N ALA A 155 -4.48 13.56 10.22
CA ALA A 155 -5.64 14.10 10.94
C ALA A 155 -6.56 12.98 11.45
N ILE A 156 -6.82 11.97 10.62
CA ILE A 156 -7.63 10.80 10.95
C ILE A 156 -6.90 9.94 11.98
N CYS A 157 -5.62 9.63 11.75
CA CYS A 157 -4.79 8.86 12.67
C CYS A 157 -4.72 9.48 14.07
N THR A 158 -4.66 10.81 14.16
CA THR A 158 -4.66 11.51 15.44
C THR A 158 -5.94 11.26 16.25
N ILE A 159 -7.11 11.30 15.61
CA ILE A 159 -8.40 11.11 16.31
C ILE A 159 -8.60 9.63 16.68
N ILE A 160 -8.26 8.72 15.76
CA ILE A 160 -8.42 7.28 15.99
C ILE A 160 -7.36 6.72 16.97
N GLY A 161 -6.26 7.46 17.18
CA GLY A 161 -5.20 7.04 18.11
C GLY A 161 -4.06 6.27 17.43
N CYS A 162 -3.97 6.28 16.09
CA CYS A 162 -2.85 5.71 15.33
C CYS A 162 -1.70 6.72 15.10
N GLY A 163 -1.91 7.98 15.45
CA GLY A 163 -0.90 9.03 15.36
C GLY A 163 0.15 8.95 16.47
N PRO A 164 1.20 9.78 16.42
CA PRO A 164 2.27 9.80 17.41
C PRO A 164 1.74 9.94 18.84
N GLY A 165 2.15 9.04 19.73
CA GLY A 165 1.71 9.01 21.13
C GLY A 165 0.29 8.48 21.37
N GLY A 166 -0.41 8.03 20.35
CA GLY A 166 -1.71 7.37 20.47
C GLY A 166 -1.61 5.92 20.94
N ALA A 167 -2.76 5.35 21.32
CA ALA A 167 -2.83 3.96 21.80
C ALA A 167 -2.40 2.92 20.75
N TYR A 168 -2.54 3.24 19.47
CA TYR A 168 -2.20 2.41 18.33
C TYR A 168 -1.02 3.00 17.52
N ALA A 169 -0.19 3.81 18.16
CA ALA A 169 0.94 4.47 17.50
C ALA A 169 1.92 3.42 16.95
N TRP A 170 2.21 3.51 15.66
CA TRP A 170 3.27 2.76 15.03
C TRP A 170 4.62 3.50 15.16
N ASP A 171 5.73 2.80 15.00
CA ASP A 171 7.05 3.40 15.17
C ASP A 171 7.34 4.41 14.03
N ALA A 172 7.13 5.70 14.33
CA ALA A 172 7.45 6.80 13.41
C ALA A 172 8.95 6.89 13.03
N GLN A 173 9.78 6.03 13.63
CA GLN A 173 11.20 5.96 13.29
C GLN A 173 11.49 4.99 12.13
N GLU A 174 10.58 4.13 11.74
CA GLU A 174 10.69 3.33 10.51
C GLU A 174 10.39 4.19 9.29
N THR A 175 11.34 5.01 8.90
CA THR A 175 11.26 5.85 7.71
C THR A 175 11.99 5.20 6.54
N ILE A 176 11.63 5.62 5.33
CA ILE A 176 12.31 5.20 4.11
C ILE A 176 13.81 5.48 4.13
N HIS A 177 14.25 6.50 4.89
CA HIS A 177 15.67 6.83 5.07
C HIS A 177 16.41 5.76 5.86
N ARG A 178 15.81 5.21 6.93
CA ARG A 178 16.41 4.07 7.67
C ARG A 178 16.50 2.83 6.82
N LEU A 179 15.46 2.56 6.04
CA LEU A 179 15.49 1.45 5.08
C LEU A 179 16.61 1.64 4.05
N ALA A 180 16.76 2.85 3.52
CA ALA A 180 17.84 3.20 2.60
C ALA A 180 19.23 2.99 3.24
N ASP A 181 19.43 3.38 4.51
CA ASP A 181 20.67 3.18 5.24
C ASP A 181 20.94 1.69 5.52
N ALA A 182 19.90 0.91 5.82
CA ALA A 182 20.03 -0.54 5.98
C ALA A 182 20.50 -1.23 4.68
N PHE A 183 19.96 -0.80 3.52
CA PHE A 183 20.46 -1.28 2.21
C PHE A 183 21.91 -0.86 1.95
N ARG A 184 22.29 0.39 2.23
CA ARG A 184 23.69 0.86 2.10
C ARG A 184 24.63 0.03 2.96
N GLY A 185 24.25 -0.27 4.20
CA GLY A 185 25.03 -1.10 5.14
C GLY A 185 25.26 -2.53 4.69
N GLN A 186 24.44 -3.04 3.75
CA GLN A 186 24.55 -4.41 3.22
C GLN A 186 24.98 -4.45 1.73
N GLY A 187 25.56 -3.36 1.21
CA GLY A 187 26.12 -3.32 -0.14
C GLY A 187 25.11 -2.90 -1.24
N GLY A 188 23.97 -2.36 -0.86
CA GLY A 188 23.04 -1.76 -1.81
C GLY A 188 23.47 -0.34 -2.18
N VAL A 189 23.35 0.01 -3.47
CA VAL A 189 23.51 1.39 -3.96
C VAL A 189 22.14 2.04 -4.09
N VAL A 190 21.86 3.02 -3.23
CA VAL A 190 20.61 3.79 -3.28
C VAL A 190 20.64 4.71 -4.48
N LEU A 191 19.70 4.53 -5.41
CA LEU A 191 19.55 5.34 -6.63
C LEU A 191 18.61 6.51 -6.45
N ALA A 192 17.54 6.31 -5.63
CA ALA A 192 16.58 7.35 -5.30
C ALA A 192 15.98 7.12 -3.93
N VAL A 193 15.75 8.20 -3.20
CA VAL A 193 14.85 8.31 -2.05
C VAL A 193 14.00 9.54 -2.32
N ALA A 194 12.70 9.40 -2.21
CA ALA A 194 11.77 10.51 -2.41
C ALA A 194 10.53 10.33 -1.53
N GLU A 195 9.88 11.42 -1.20
CA GLU A 195 8.62 11.43 -0.48
C GLU A 195 7.69 12.52 -1.00
N TYR A 196 6.39 12.32 -0.84
CA TYR A 196 5.40 13.39 -1.01
C TYR A 196 4.33 13.30 0.06
N ASP A 197 3.76 14.45 0.40
CA ASP A 197 2.61 14.59 1.27
C ASP A 197 1.66 15.62 0.65
N VAL A 198 0.53 15.16 0.14
CA VAL A 198 -0.40 15.98 -0.64
C VAL A 198 -1.81 15.97 -0.04
N PRO A 199 -2.59 17.04 -0.22
CA PRO A 199 -3.99 17.06 0.13
C PRO A 199 -4.78 15.91 -0.53
N TYR A 200 -5.61 15.29 0.27
CA TYR A 200 -6.47 14.18 -0.12
C TYR A 200 -7.86 14.37 0.50
N HIS A 201 -8.93 14.06 -0.22
CA HIS A 201 -10.30 14.16 0.26
C HIS A 201 -11.06 12.89 -0.04
N PHE A 202 -11.75 12.35 0.98
CA PHE A 202 -12.82 11.39 0.74
C PHE A 202 -14.07 12.14 0.30
N LEU A 203 -14.62 11.79 -0.85
CA LEU A 203 -15.75 12.52 -1.44
C LEU A 203 -17.09 12.20 -0.75
N ASP A 204 -17.12 11.15 0.06
CA ASP A 204 -18.27 10.78 0.89
C ASP A 204 -17.87 9.96 2.12
N VAL A 205 -18.81 9.83 3.04
CA VAL A 205 -18.63 9.08 4.31
C VAL A 205 -18.47 7.59 4.07
N ALA A 206 -19.13 7.04 3.05
CA ALA A 206 -19.01 5.61 2.71
C ALA A 206 -17.58 5.26 2.30
N SER A 207 -16.92 6.14 1.53
CA SER A 207 -15.51 5.98 1.13
C SER A 207 -14.55 6.02 2.32
N LEU A 208 -14.77 6.93 3.28
CA LEU A 208 -14.01 6.96 4.52
C LEU A 208 -14.20 5.66 5.32
N LEU A 209 -15.43 5.20 5.50
CA LEU A 209 -15.74 3.97 6.21
C LEU A 209 -15.14 2.74 5.50
N PHE A 210 -15.26 2.68 4.17
CA PHE A 210 -14.67 1.59 3.38
C PHE A 210 -13.16 1.50 3.58
N LEU A 211 -12.46 2.65 3.61
CA LEU A 211 -11.03 2.66 3.90
C LEU A 211 -10.73 2.18 5.33
N LEU A 212 -11.37 2.78 6.34
CA LEU A 212 -11.09 2.46 7.75
C LEU A 212 -11.33 0.97 8.06
N MET A 213 -12.44 0.43 7.58
CA MET A 213 -12.79 -0.98 7.73
C MET A 213 -11.88 -1.89 6.89
N GLY A 214 -11.56 -1.46 5.66
CA GLY A 214 -10.79 -2.26 4.70
C GLY A 214 -9.30 -2.35 5.02
N VAL A 215 -8.71 -1.30 5.57
CA VAL A 215 -7.29 -1.29 6.01
C VAL A 215 -7.14 -1.83 7.43
N GLY A 216 -8.21 -1.75 8.25
CA GLY A 216 -8.10 -1.98 9.70
C GLY A 216 -7.25 -0.87 10.33
N LEU A 217 -7.79 0.34 10.37
CA LEU A 217 -7.11 1.50 10.95
C LEU A 217 -7.95 2.08 12.11
N PRO A 218 -7.61 1.72 13.37
CA PRO A 218 -6.54 0.81 13.81
C PRO A 218 -6.75 -0.65 13.38
N GLU A 219 -5.79 -1.55 13.66
CA GLU A 219 -5.87 -2.97 13.24
C GLU A 219 -7.15 -3.67 13.71
N ASP A 220 -7.66 -3.29 14.89
CA ASP A 220 -8.90 -3.77 15.48
C ASP A 220 -10.09 -2.81 15.22
N PHE A 221 -10.06 -2.02 14.15
CA PHE A 221 -11.13 -1.07 13.86
C PHE A 221 -12.49 -1.77 13.83
N ASP A 222 -13.37 -1.31 14.70
CA ASP A 222 -14.77 -1.70 14.78
C ASP A 222 -15.65 -0.46 14.93
N LEU A 223 -16.64 -0.32 14.07
CA LEU A 223 -17.49 0.87 14.06
C LEU A 223 -18.32 1.00 15.36
N ASP A 224 -18.73 -0.10 16.00
CA ASP A 224 -19.45 -0.07 17.28
C ASP A 224 -18.59 0.55 18.41
N THR A 225 -17.27 0.39 18.31
CA THR A 225 -16.30 0.94 19.25
C THR A 225 -15.88 2.36 18.86
N HIS A 226 -15.61 2.61 17.57
CA HIS A 226 -14.94 3.83 17.08
C HIS A 226 -15.91 4.88 16.48
N TRP A 227 -17.23 4.68 16.55
CA TRP A 227 -18.20 5.59 15.90
C TRP A 227 -18.08 7.06 16.33
N ARG A 228 -17.70 7.34 17.60
CA ARG A 228 -17.51 8.71 18.08
C ARG A 228 -16.34 9.40 17.39
N GLN A 229 -15.23 8.67 17.24
CA GLN A 229 -14.04 9.16 16.53
C GLN A 229 -14.35 9.40 15.05
N VAL A 230 -15.13 8.52 14.41
CA VAL A 230 -15.56 8.71 13.03
C VAL A 230 -16.44 9.94 12.87
N LEU A 231 -17.40 10.17 13.78
CA LEU A 231 -18.21 11.40 13.76
C LEU A 231 -17.35 12.65 14.00
N GLU A 232 -16.37 12.57 14.90
CA GLU A 232 -15.43 13.67 15.16
C GLU A 232 -14.61 14.01 13.91
N ILE A 233 -14.09 12.99 13.18
CA ILE A 233 -13.38 13.19 11.92
C ILE A 233 -14.28 13.93 10.91
N ILE A 234 -15.51 13.45 10.74
CA ILE A 234 -16.45 14.05 9.79
C ILE A 234 -16.75 15.50 10.20
N GLN A 235 -17.06 15.74 11.46
CA GLN A 235 -17.40 17.09 11.94
C GLN A 235 -16.22 18.07 11.79
N ARG A 236 -14.99 17.62 12.05
CA ARG A 236 -13.80 18.48 12.03
C ARG A 236 -13.28 18.74 10.64
N ASP A 237 -13.31 17.71 9.77
CA ASP A 237 -12.62 17.73 8.49
C ASP A 237 -13.56 17.76 7.27
N ALA A 238 -14.89 17.85 7.47
CA ALA A 238 -15.83 18.07 6.38
C ALA A 238 -15.61 19.44 5.71
N THR A 239 -15.52 19.43 4.39
CA THR A 239 -15.37 20.60 3.54
C THR A 239 -16.34 20.52 2.36
N PRO A 240 -16.54 21.60 1.58
CA PRO A 240 -17.31 21.52 0.34
C PRO A 240 -16.74 20.53 -0.69
N HIS A 241 -15.47 20.13 -0.55
CA HIS A 241 -14.73 19.23 -1.46
C HIS A 241 -14.67 17.79 -0.97
N GLY A 242 -15.14 17.50 0.23
CA GLY A 242 -15.05 16.17 0.84
C GLY A 242 -14.54 16.22 2.28
N ILE A 243 -14.28 15.06 2.87
CA ILE A 243 -13.61 14.94 4.18
C ILE A 243 -12.12 15.08 3.93
N ARG A 244 -11.53 16.15 4.44
CA ARG A 244 -10.13 16.48 4.23
C ARG A 244 -9.21 15.49 4.95
N SER A 245 -8.14 15.12 4.27
CA SER A 245 -7.04 14.30 4.76
C SER A 245 -5.77 14.61 3.99
N ASN A 246 -4.76 13.75 4.07
CA ASN A 246 -3.55 13.81 3.28
C ASN A 246 -3.11 12.41 2.84
N GLU A 247 -2.38 12.35 1.74
CA GLU A 247 -1.69 11.15 1.29
C GLU A 247 -0.18 11.36 1.37
N HIS A 248 0.48 10.62 2.27
CA HIS A 248 1.94 10.61 2.39
C HIS A 248 2.49 9.29 1.87
N ARG A 249 3.41 9.37 0.89
CA ARG A 249 4.10 8.21 0.33
C ARG A 249 5.60 8.44 0.27
N GLU A 250 6.31 7.34 0.43
CA GLU A 250 7.77 7.28 0.40
C GLU A 250 8.21 6.29 -0.68
N LEU A 251 9.23 6.65 -1.46
CA LEU A 251 9.80 5.85 -2.55
C LEU A 251 11.28 5.59 -2.29
N LEU A 252 11.70 4.33 -2.50
CA LEU A 252 13.11 3.95 -2.47
C LEU A 252 13.43 3.07 -3.69
N ILE A 253 14.54 3.36 -4.34
CA ILE A 253 15.10 2.55 -5.42
C ILE A 253 16.54 2.21 -5.08
N VAL A 254 16.87 0.93 -5.07
CA VAL A 254 18.19 0.40 -4.73
C VAL A 254 18.68 -0.53 -5.84
N ARG A 255 19.98 -0.48 -6.12
CA ARG A 255 20.68 -1.46 -6.96
C ARG A 255 21.57 -2.34 -6.10
N LYS A 256 21.48 -3.65 -6.27
CA LYS A 256 22.47 -4.59 -5.71
C LYS A 256 23.79 -4.46 -6.47
N VAL A 257 24.91 -4.38 -5.73
CA VAL A 257 26.28 -4.42 -6.27
C VAL A 257 26.67 -5.84 -6.67
#